data_7114e7617ed150f8051a3f2f729ac388
#
_entry.id   7114e7617ed150f8051a3f2f729ac388
#
_cell.length_a   1.000
_cell.length_b   1.000
_cell.length_c   1.000
_cell.angle_alpha   90.00
_cell.angle_beta   90.00
_cell.angle_gamma   90.00
#
_symmetry.space_group_name_H-M   'P 1'
#
loop_
_entity.id
_entity.type
_entity.pdbx_description
1 polymer ?
#
loop_
_entity_poly.entity_id
_entity_poly.type
_entity_poly.pdbx_seq_one_letter_code
_entity_poly.pdbx_strand_id
1 'polypeptide(L)'
;MSQVKEKDTVKVHYTGKIASSGQVFDSSLEREPIEFTLGEGMLIPGFEEGVLNMKESEKKTIEIPKEEAYGEVRKELFQEVSKEQLPAEIKPEVGMGLVSQNPDGTERQLRVAEVKDDHIVVDANHPLAGHDLTFDLELVEIK
;
A
#
# COMPACT_ATOMS: atom_id res chain seq x y z
N MET A 1 3.72 -25.02 21.98
CA MET A 1 3.09 -23.77 21.48
C MET A 1 2.97 -23.83 19.99
N SER A 2 1.84 -23.39 19.48
CA SER A 2 1.58 -23.39 18.05
C SER A 2 2.30 -22.25 17.36
N GLN A 3 2.85 -22.53 16.20
CA GLN A 3 3.40 -21.53 15.30
C GLN A 3 2.47 -21.39 14.09
N VAL A 4 2.49 -20.23 13.47
CA VAL A 4 1.67 -19.98 12.29
C VAL A 4 2.13 -20.85 11.13
N LYS A 5 1.18 -21.50 10.49
CA LYS A 5 1.41 -22.35 9.32
C LYS A 5 0.55 -21.86 8.17
N GLU A 6 0.87 -22.32 6.97
CA GLU A 6 0.01 -22.05 5.80
C GLU A 6 -1.41 -22.55 6.07
N LYS A 7 -2.38 -21.80 5.59
CA LYS A 7 -3.82 -22.05 5.75
C LYS A 7 -4.36 -21.76 7.15
N ASP A 8 -3.50 -21.36 8.10
CA ASP A 8 -3.98 -20.92 9.40
C ASP A 8 -4.65 -19.56 9.29
N THR A 9 -5.71 -19.36 10.06
CA THR A 9 -6.33 -18.05 10.21
C THR A 9 -5.75 -17.40 11.46
N VAL A 10 -5.24 -16.18 11.31
CA VAL A 10 -4.56 -15.47 12.38
C VAL A 10 -5.08 -14.06 12.53
N LYS A 11 -4.89 -13.51 13.74
CA LYS A 11 -5.14 -12.09 14.03
C LYS A 11 -3.80 -11.44 14.35
N VAL A 12 -3.50 -10.35 13.63
CA VAL A 12 -2.21 -9.67 13.74
C VAL A 12 -2.41 -8.18 13.83
N HIS A 13 -1.72 -7.55 14.78
CA HIS A 13 -1.52 -6.11 14.77
C HIS A 13 -0.28 -5.80 13.95
N TYR A 14 -0.34 -4.71 13.20
CA TYR A 14 0.78 -4.30 12.37
C TYR A 14 0.93 -2.78 12.35
N THR A 15 2.16 -2.34 12.12
CA THR A 15 2.47 -0.95 11.80
C THR A 15 3.36 -0.97 10.56
N GLY A 16 2.86 -0.41 9.47
CA GLY A 16 3.61 -0.35 8.22
C GLY A 16 4.30 1.00 8.06
N LYS A 17 5.57 0.95 7.69
CA LYS A 17 6.40 2.14 7.48
C LYS A 17 7.10 2.07 6.14
N ILE A 18 7.38 3.23 5.56
CA ILE A 18 8.24 3.32 4.38
C ILE A 18 9.68 3.19 4.87
N ALA A 19 10.41 2.17 4.40
CA ALA A 19 11.73 1.86 4.92
C ALA A 19 12.73 3.02 4.81
N SER A 20 12.67 3.77 3.71
CA SER A 20 13.62 4.87 3.46
C SER A 20 13.38 6.10 4.33
N SER A 21 12.15 6.36 4.75
CA SER A 21 11.80 7.56 5.50
C SER A 21 11.35 7.28 6.94
N GLY A 22 10.96 6.03 7.23
CA GLY A 22 10.37 5.68 8.52
C GLY A 22 8.95 6.20 8.72
N GLN A 23 8.35 6.79 7.70
CA GLN A 23 7.00 7.33 7.80
C GLN A 23 5.97 6.20 7.88
N VAL A 24 5.10 6.26 8.89
CA VAL A 24 4.01 5.30 9.04
C VAL A 24 2.94 5.61 8.00
N PHE A 25 2.58 4.61 7.20
CA PHE A 25 1.50 4.77 6.22
C PHE A 25 0.22 4.04 6.63
N ASP A 26 0.32 3.07 7.54
CA ASP A 26 -0.84 2.37 8.06
C ASP A 26 -0.49 1.69 9.37
N SER A 27 -1.49 1.50 10.23
CA SER A 27 -1.31 0.82 11.51
C SER A 27 -2.65 0.29 12.00
N SER A 28 -2.63 -0.88 12.61
CA SER A 28 -3.83 -1.45 13.25
C SER A 28 -3.84 -1.25 14.77
N LEU A 29 -2.81 -0.61 15.35
CA LEU A 29 -2.67 -0.51 16.80
C LEU A 29 -3.82 0.25 17.49
N GLU A 30 -4.44 1.19 16.81
CA GLU A 30 -5.58 1.94 17.33
C GLU A 30 -6.92 1.33 16.90
N ARG A 31 -6.88 0.19 16.25
CA ARG A 31 -8.05 -0.54 15.75
C ARG A 31 -7.96 -1.99 16.18
N GLU A 32 -8.91 -2.78 15.76
CA GLU A 32 -8.83 -4.22 15.98
C GLU A 32 -7.74 -4.84 15.09
N PRO A 33 -7.11 -5.93 15.54
CA PRO A 33 -6.13 -6.61 14.70
C PRO A 33 -6.79 -7.13 13.43
N ILE A 34 -6.00 -7.19 12.35
CA ILE A 34 -6.52 -7.76 11.10
C ILE A 34 -6.58 -9.28 11.23
N GLU A 35 -7.63 -9.84 10.65
CA GLU A 35 -7.81 -11.28 10.57
C GLU A 35 -7.65 -11.71 9.12
N PHE A 36 -6.81 -12.72 8.88
CA PHE A 36 -6.61 -13.24 7.53
C PHE A 36 -6.16 -14.69 7.58
N THR A 37 -6.35 -15.39 6.47
CA THR A 37 -5.92 -16.78 6.30
C THR A 37 -4.71 -16.80 5.37
N LEU A 38 -3.64 -17.45 5.83
CA LEU A 38 -2.41 -17.55 5.04
C LEU A 38 -2.62 -18.45 3.83
N GLY A 39 -1.97 -18.11 2.74
CA GLY A 39 -2.04 -18.87 1.51
C GLY A 39 -3.23 -18.53 0.62
N GLU A 40 -4.12 -17.63 1.02
CA GLU A 40 -5.27 -17.22 0.22
C GLU A 40 -5.01 -15.96 -0.61
N GLY A 41 -3.82 -15.39 -0.50
CA GLY A 41 -3.48 -14.18 -1.26
C GLY A 41 -4.19 -12.92 -0.81
N MET A 42 -4.68 -12.88 0.43
CA MET A 42 -5.38 -11.72 0.98
C MET A 42 -4.47 -10.54 1.23
N LEU A 43 -3.19 -10.80 1.47
CA LEU A 43 -2.17 -9.78 1.76
C LEU A 43 -0.99 -9.95 0.81
N ILE A 44 -0.08 -8.97 0.81
CA ILE A 44 1.14 -9.07 0.01
C ILE A 44 1.98 -10.27 0.48
N PRO A 45 2.66 -10.98 -0.45
CA PRO A 45 3.39 -12.20 -0.10
C PRO A 45 4.42 -12.03 1.01
N GLY A 46 5.15 -10.92 1.01
CA GLY A 46 6.15 -10.67 2.06
C GLY A 46 5.55 -10.55 3.45
N PHE A 47 4.32 -10.04 3.56
CA PHE A 47 3.61 -9.95 4.84
C PHE A 47 3.25 -11.35 5.35
N GLU A 48 2.68 -12.19 4.49
CA GLU A 48 2.32 -13.55 4.86
C GLU A 48 3.54 -14.36 5.26
N GLU A 49 4.63 -14.27 4.52
CA GLU A 49 5.88 -14.95 4.87
C GLU A 49 6.43 -14.48 6.21
N GLY A 50 6.30 -13.20 6.49
CA GLY A 50 6.76 -12.63 7.75
C GLY A 50 6.01 -13.18 8.96
N VAL A 51 4.73 -13.48 8.80
CA VAL A 51 3.88 -14.01 9.88
C VAL A 51 4.10 -15.50 10.08
N LEU A 52 4.54 -16.23 9.04
CA LEU A 52 4.82 -17.67 9.16
C LEU A 52 5.81 -17.95 10.29
N ASN A 53 5.53 -19.01 11.04
CA ASN A 53 6.34 -19.49 12.16
C ASN A 53 6.35 -18.56 13.38
N MET A 54 5.54 -17.49 13.40
CA MET A 54 5.37 -16.68 14.60
C MET A 54 4.54 -17.43 15.63
N LYS A 55 4.78 -17.13 16.88
CA LYS A 55 4.01 -17.65 18.02
C LYS A 55 3.06 -16.57 18.51
N GLU A 56 1.99 -17.00 19.19
CA GLU A 56 1.07 -16.03 19.79
C GLU A 56 1.82 -15.10 20.74
N SER A 57 1.48 -13.81 20.67
CA SER A 57 2.11 -12.73 21.43
C SER A 57 3.54 -12.39 21.00
N GLU A 58 4.07 -13.04 19.98
CA GLU A 58 5.39 -12.71 19.45
C GLU A 58 5.34 -11.40 18.67
N LYS A 59 6.38 -10.61 18.83
CA LYS A 59 6.59 -9.38 18.05
C LYS A 59 7.74 -9.57 17.10
N LYS A 60 7.59 -9.08 15.89
CA LYS A 60 8.60 -9.23 14.85
C LYS A 60 8.59 -8.03 13.92
N THR A 61 9.77 -7.59 13.50
CA THR A 61 9.91 -6.57 12.48
C THR A 61 10.40 -7.23 11.20
N ILE A 62 9.68 -7.00 10.10
CA ILE A 62 10.07 -7.53 8.79
C ILE A 62 10.27 -6.40 7.81
N GLU A 63 11.15 -6.62 6.85
CA GLU A 63 11.36 -5.71 5.74
C GLU A 63 10.88 -6.40 4.47
N ILE A 64 10.03 -5.72 3.72
CA ILE A 64 9.47 -6.24 2.48
C ILE A 64 10.01 -5.40 1.33
N PRO A 65 10.84 -5.97 0.44
CA PRO A 65 11.32 -5.21 -0.70
C PRO A 65 10.16 -4.88 -1.64
N LYS A 66 10.33 -3.80 -2.40
CA LYS A 66 9.28 -3.31 -3.30
C LYS A 66 8.75 -4.39 -4.26
N GLU A 67 9.60 -5.30 -4.70
CA GLU A 67 9.22 -6.38 -5.60
C GLU A 67 8.20 -7.34 -4.98
N GLU A 68 8.21 -7.47 -3.65
CA GLU A 68 7.26 -8.32 -2.91
C GLU A 68 6.14 -7.51 -2.26
N ALA A 69 6.18 -6.19 -2.39
CA ALA A 69 5.16 -5.28 -1.88
C ALA A 69 4.27 -4.77 -3.02
N TYR A 70 4.35 -3.48 -3.32
CA TYR A 70 3.50 -2.87 -4.35
C TYR A 70 4.20 -2.72 -5.70
N GLY A 71 5.39 -3.30 -5.84
CA GLY A 71 6.14 -3.30 -7.09
C GLY A 71 6.86 -1.99 -7.36
N GLU A 72 7.47 -1.91 -8.50
CA GLU A 72 8.18 -0.72 -8.94
C GLU A 72 7.25 0.29 -9.60
N VAL A 73 7.66 1.54 -9.60
CA VAL A 73 6.94 2.59 -10.33
C VAL A 73 6.97 2.26 -11.82
N ARG A 74 5.81 2.28 -12.45
CA ARG A 74 5.67 1.98 -13.88
C ARG A 74 5.46 3.26 -14.66
N LYS A 75 6.30 3.48 -15.67
CA LYS A 75 6.20 4.68 -16.53
C LYS A 75 4.90 4.71 -17.33
N GLU A 76 4.38 3.56 -17.70
CA GLU A 76 3.12 3.43 -18.46
C GLU A 76 1.90 3.90 -17.67
N LEU A 77 2.01 4.07 -16.36
CA LEU A 77 0.94 4.61 -15.52
C LEU A 77 1.00 6.13 -15.37
N PHE A 78 2.00 6.78 -15.97
CA PHE A 78 2.02 8.23 -16.11
C PHE A 78 1.20 8.63 -17.32
N GLN A 79 0.33 9.63 -17.17
CA GLN A 79 -0.53 10.09 -18.24
C GLN A 79 -0.50 11.60 -18.33
N GLU A 80 -0.59 12.12 -19.57
CA GLU A 80 -0.72 13.54 -19.82
C GLU A 80 -2.21 13.89 -19.87
N VAL A 81 -2.58 14.93 -19.15
CA VAL A 81 -3.95 15.42 -19.11
C VAL A 81 -3.93 16.91 -19.48
N SER A 82 -4.71 17.28 -20.50
CA SER A 82 -4.85 18.67 -20.90
C SER A 82 -5.50 19.49 -19.78
N LYS A 83 -4.99 20.68 -19.52
CA LYS A 83 -5.60 21.58 -18.54
C LYS A 83 -7.04 21.93 -18.89
N GLU A 84 -7.40 21.86 -20.17
CA GLU A 84 -8.77 22.08 -20.62
C GLU A 84 -9.74 21.00 -20.14
N GLN A 85 -9.23 19.79 -19.87
CA GLN A 85 -10.03 18.69 -19.36
C GLN A 85 -10.27 18.77 -17.85
N LEU A 86 -9.57 19.68 -17.18
CA LEU A 86 -9.74 19.89 -15.74
C LEU A 86 -10.82 20.92 -15.47
N PRO A 87 -11.61 20.77 -14.39
CA PRO A 87 -12.52 21.82 -13.97
C PRO A 87 -11.77 23.13 -13.75
N ALA A 88 -12.38 24.24 -14.09
CA ALA A 88 -11.77 25.57 -13.93
C ALA A 88 -11.43 25.89 -12.48
N GLU A 89 -12.08 25.23 -11.54
CA GLU A 89 -11.88 25.41 -10.11
C GLU A 89 -10.60 24.75 -9.60
N ILE A 90 -10.03 23.82 -10.37
CA ILE A 90 -8.83 23.08 -9.97
C ILE A 90 -7.60 23.80 -10.50
N LYS A 91 -6.71 24.17 -9.58
CA LYS A 91 -5.38 24.66 -9.94
C LYS A 91 -4.39 23.52 -9.66
N PRO A 92 -3.91 22.83 -10.71
CA PRO A 92 -3.03 21.68 -10.49
C PRO A 92 -1.69 22.11 -9.90
N GLU A 93 -1.26 21.38 -8.89
CA GLU A 93 0.05 21.59 -8.27
C GLU A 93 0.72 20.23 -8.10
N VAL A 94 2.04 20.19 -8.16
CA VAL A 94 2.81 18.96 -7.98
C VAL A 94 2.49 18.36 -6.61
N GLY A 95 2.17 17.06 -6.59
CA GLY A 95 1.80 16.35 -5.36
C GLY A 95 0.31 16.38 -5.05
N MET A 96 -0.49 17.12 -5.81
CA MET A 96 -1.93 17.18 -5.61
C MET A 96 -2.60 15.86 -5.98
N GLY A 97 -3.55 15.42 -5.14
CA GLY A 97 -4.36 14.25 -5.43
C GLY A 97 -5.56 14.61 -6.30
N LEU A 98 -5.81 13.79 -7.32
CA LEU A 98 -6.96 13.92 -8.20
C LEU A 98 -7.72 12.61 -8.25
N VAL A 99 -9.01 12.69 -8.54
CA VAL A 99 -9.86 11.51 -8.72
C VAL A 99 -10.43 11.54 -10.13
N SER A 100 -10.25 10.43 -10.85
CA SER A 100 -10.80 10.26 -12.19
C SER A 100 -11.83 9.14 -12.16
N GLN A 101 -12.95 9.35 -12.88
CA GLN A 101 -13.96 8.30 -13.02
C GLN A 101 -13.72 7.51 -14.29
N ASN A 102 -13.76 6.20 -14.18
CA ASN A 102 -13.71 5.32 -15.33
C ASN A 102 -15.12 5.14 -15.93
N PRO A 103 -15.21 4.72 -17.20
CA PRO A 103 -16.52 4.51 -17.83
C PRO A 103 -17.40 3.48 -17.12
N ASP A 104 -16.80 2.56 -16.36
CA ASP A 104 -17.53 1.54 -15.60
C ASP A 104 -18.06 2.02 -14.25
N GLY A 105 -17.83 3.29 -13.92
CA GLY A 105 -18.29 3.88 -12.67
C GLY A 105 -17.30 3.81 -11.51
N THR A 106 -16.17 3.15 -11.69
CA THR A 106 -15.14 3.10 -10.65
C THR A 106 -14.32 4.38 -10.62
N GLU A 107 -13.79 4.70 -9.46
CA GLU A 107 -12.93 5.87 -9.29
C GLU A 107 -11.47 5.44 -9.23
N ARG A 108 -10.60 6.26 -9.78
CA ARG A 108 -9.17 6.04 -9.78
C ARG A 108 -8.48 7.25 -9.17
N GLN A 109 -7.61 7.01 -8.19
CA GLN A 109 -6.82 8.08 -7.58
C GLN A 109 -5.56 8.31 -8.39
N LEU A 110 -5.30 9.59 -8.67
CA LEU A 110 -4.13 10.02 -9.42
C LEU A 110 -3.41 11.08 -8.61
N ARG A 111 -2.11 11.20 -8.85
CA ARG A 111 -1.31 12.25 -8.24
C ARG A 111 -0.64 13.07 -9.33
N VAL A 112 -0.65 14.38 -9.17
CA VAL A 112 0.02 15.27 -10.12
C VAL A 112 1.53 15.14 -9.95
N ALA A 113 2.21 14.66 -11.00
CA ALA A 113 3.66 14.49 -10.99
C ALA A 113 4.37 15.71 -11.54
N GLU A 114 3.81 16.33 -12.58
CA GLU A 114 4.36 17.55 -13.20
C GLU A 114 3.25 18.46 -13.64
N VAL A 115 3.51 19.77 -13.63
CA VAL A 115 2.61 20.79 -14.16
C VAL A 115 3.35 21.54 -15.27
N LYS A 116 2.75 21.54 -16.47
CA LYS A 116 3.31 22.22 -17.64
C LYS A 116 2.33 23.33 -18.09
N ASP A 117 2.71 24.09 -19.10
CA ASP A 117 1.93 25.26 -19.53
C ASP A 117 0.50 24.90 -19.98
N ASP A 118 0.35 23.83 -20.76
CA ASP A 118 -0.93 23.45 -21.36
C ASP A 118 -1.47 22.11 -20.88
N HIS A 119 -0.68 21.36 -20.12
CA HIS A 119 -1.09 20.06 -19.60
C HIS A 119 -0.38 19.74 -18.30
N ILE A 120 -0.87 18.70 -17.64
CA ILE A 120 -0.23 18.14 -16.45
C ILE A 120 0.10 16.68 -16.71
N VAL A 121 1.07 16.16 -15.98
CA VAL A 121 1.38 14.73 -15.96
C VAL A 121 0.88 14.18 -14.64
N VAL A 122 0.03 13.15 -14.72
CA VAL A 122 -0.50 12.48 -13.52
C VAL A 122 0.09 11.09 -13.40
N ASP A 123 0.25 10.64 -12.17
CA ASP A 123 0.81 9.35 -11.82
C ASP A 123 -0.30 8.48 -11.23
N ALA A 124 -0.58 7.37 -11.91
CA ALA A 124 -1.59 6.41 -11.48
C ALA A 124 -0.99 5.22 -10.70
N ASN A 125 0.31 5.25 -10.42
CA ASN A 125 0.94 4.21 -9.61
C ASN A 125 0.41 4.24 -8.18
N HIS A 126 0.45 3.08 -7.51
CA HIS A 126 0.12 3.02 -6.10
C HIS A 126 1.07 3.95 -5.32
N PRO A 127 0.57 4.69 -4.30
CA PRO A 127 1.44 5.62 -3.55
C PRO A 127 2.67 4.97 -2.93
N LEU A 128 2.62 3.67 -2.65
CA LEU A 128 3.73 2.92 -2.07
C LEU A 128 4.59 2.20 -3.10
N ALA A 129 4.26 2.29 -4.38
CA ALA A 129 5.08 1.67 -5.43
C ALA A 129 6.47 2.31 -5.46
N GLY A 130 7.48 1.47 -5.70
CA GLY A 130 8.87 1.92 -5.72
C GLY A 130 9.51 2.09 -4.36
N HIS A 131 8.80 1.71 -3.29
CA HIS A 131 9.30 1.82 -1.91
C HIS A 131 9.39 0.46 -1.26
N ASP A 132 10.50 0.20 -0.58
CA ASP A 132 10.60 -0.93 0.33
C ASP A 132 9.81 -0.59 1.60
N LEU A 133 9.20 -1.58 2.20
CA LEU A 133 8.34 -1.38 3.37
C LEU A 133 8.90 -2.12 4.57
N THR A 134 8.66 -1.57 5.76
CA THR A 134 8.98 -2.22 7.02
C THR A 134 7.69 -2.39 7.81
N PHE A 135 7.44 -3.60 8.28
CA PHE A 135 6.27 -3.89 9.09
C PHE A 135 6.69 -4.36 10.47
N ASP A 136 6.16 -3.71 11.49
CA ASP A 136 6.23 -4.21 12.86
C ASP A 136 4.99 -5.05 13.08
N LEU A 137 5.17 -6.32 13.40
CA LEU A 137 4.07 -7.28 13.55
C LEU A 137 3.96 -7.77 14.99
N GLU A 138 2.73 -7.95 15.44
CA GLU A 138 2.45 -8.62 16.71
C GLU A 138 1.35 -9.65 16.46
N LEU A 139 1.66 -10.91 16.63
CA LEU A 139 0.68 -11.98 16.48
C LEU A 139 -0.21 -12.03 17.71
N VAL A 140 -1.48 -11.76 17.53
CA VAL A 140 -2.46 -11.71 18.63
C VAL A 140 -3.03 -13.08 18.91
N GLU A 141 -3.45 -13.78 17.86
CA GLU A 141 -4.12 -15.07 18.02
C GLU A 141 -3.96 -15.92 16.75
N ILE A 142 -3.86 -17.25 16.97
CA ILE A 142 -3.97 -18.24 15.91
C ILE A 142 -5.29 -18.97 16.13
N LYS A 143 -6.16 -18.95 15.14
CA LYS A 143 -7.43 -19.64 15.24
C LYS A 143 -7.34 -21.11 14.84
#